data_4ae1ea784e9a4d5e7147d08076a17c39
#
_entry.id   4ae1ea784e9a4d5e7147d08076a17c39
#
_cell.length_a   1.000
_cell.length_b   1.000
_cell.length_c   1.000
_cell.angle_alpha   90.00
_cell.angle_beta   90.00
_cell.angle_gamma   90.00
#
_symmetry.space_group_name_H-M   'P 1'
#
loop_
_entity.id
_entity.type
_entity.pdbx_description
1 polymer ?
#
loop_
_entity_poly.entity_id
_entity_poly.type
_entity_poly.pdbx_seq_one_letter_code
_entity_poly.pdbx_strand_id
1 'polypeptide(L)'
;MIKELYCERFKQQKIAFKQGLNVVLGDDVGANSIGKSTALLAIDYMLGGNHYQNKSDIINHVGHHTVFAFFVFNNENYYFARKTENSDTVFKSTSDYHIIEGSEMTLTQYRDFLQDKYSLDVFGCTLRTFIGLFARIYDRGNYIETLPLQEHQSESMENGIMRLVKIFGIYEEIETLDRNVKALSARNKVLKKALSIDLIKGVKNKTEAKKIAGQIKSLQQDIDVLTVELTSRDVPLNVVQLHKVLSIKEELAKIQPIKYKVDIKLRRIQNNLQQSKRNSVIDLAKLKMFFPEANIMEIAKINHFHSSLCNVLADEMTTQITSLTDYKAKLDACERNLLESIYEVVVETNATKIGVQQLAAMQKKMLELVEATSNYEKENSYNKEKKDAEVLYNNTLQKKLTEIQQFLNAKISDYNGTVYDNKKKPPLLTLQPKRYIYDCPDDEGTGSRYSGLVLFDLSVFKSTKVPVLFHDSLILKNIEDRAIETIMKLYETFNDKQIFIAFDKKTSYSNETQNIVIRNKVLELATNGYELFGEQWSRIKKE
;
A
#
# COMPACT_ATOMS: atom_id res chain seq x y z
N MET A 1 20.35 8.29 -16.93
CA MET A 1 21.08 7.10 -16.41
C MET A 1 22.36 7.52 -15.70
N ILE A 2 22.89 6.70 -14.80
CA ILE A 2 24.21 6.91 -14.19
C ILE A 2 25.31 6.68 -15.26
N LYS A 3 26.27 7.58 -15.31
CA LYS A 3 27.37 7.55 -16.29
C LYS A 3 28.72 7.32 -15.66
N GLU A 4 28.91 7.78 -14.42
CA GLU A 4 30.19 7.65 -13.75
C GLU A 4 30.01 7.64 -12.24
N LEU A 5 30.87 6.89 -11.57
CA LEU A 5 31.08 6.91 -10.13
C LEU A 5 32.50 7.38 -9.86
N TYR A 6 32.66 8.30 -8.89
CA TYR A 6 33.99 8.74 -8.45
C TYR A 6 34.09 8.64 -6.92
N CYS A 7 35.21 8.10 -6.45
CA CYS A 7 35.57 8.08 -5.04
C CYS A 7 37.10 8.08 -4.90
N GLU A 8 37.63 9.03 -4.16
CA GLU A 8 39.11 9.15 -3.93
C GLU A 8 39.69 7.91 -3.25
N ARG A 9 38.87 7.18 -2.48
CA ARG A 9 39.30 5.99 -1.75
C ARG A 9 39.38 4.74 -2.63
N PHE A 10 38.76 4.75 -3.80
CA PHE A 10 38.87 3.63 -4.74
C PHE A 10 40.24 3.63 -5.41
N LYS A 11 40.82 2.46 -5.61
CA LYS A 11 42.06 2.31 -6.35
C LYS A 11 41.94 2.85 -7.78
N GLN A 12 40.88 2.45 -8.48
CA GLN A 12 40.42 3.11 -9.70
C GLN A 12 39.38 4.15 -9.30
N GLN A 13 39.82 5.39 -9.03
CA GLN A 13 38.98 6.45 -8.49
C GLN A 13 37.71 6.71 -9.31
N LYS A 14 37.79 6.53 -10.63
CA LYS A 14 36.77 6.83 -11.63
C LYS A 14 36.30 5.57 -12.33
N ILE A 15 35.01 5.27 -12.27
CA ILE A 15 34.40 4.12 -12.93
C ILE A 15 33.31 4.63 -13.87
N ALA A 16 33.54 4.49 -15.19
CA ALA A 16 32.60 4.93 -16.20
C ALA A 16 31.62 3.80 -16.56
N PHE A 17 30.36 4.16 -16.74
CA PHE A 17 29.26 3.24 -17.07
C PHE A 17 28.65 3.54 -18.42
N LYS A 18 28.13 2.50 -19.05
CA LYS A 18 27.41 2.59 -20.31
C LYS A 18 25.97 2.12 -20.18
N GLN A 19 25.21 2.37 -21.19
CA GLN A 19 23.87 1.80 -21.36
C GLN A 19 24.02 0.29 -21.65
N GLY A 20 23.07 -0.51 -21.19
CA GLY A 20 23.14 -1.97 -21.29
C GLY A 20 23.95 -2.60 -20.17
N LEU A 21 24.68 -3.65 -20.50
CA LEU A 21 25.44 -4.46 -19.55
C LEU A 21 26.72 -3.72 -19.09
N ASN A 22 26.98 -3.74 -17.78
CA ASN A 22 28.19 -3.24 -17.12
C ASN A 22 28.73 -4.33 -16.19
N VAL A 23 29.97 -4.76 -16.41
CA VAL A 23 30.59 -5.88 -15.72
C VAL A 23 31.68 -5.39 -14.76
N VAL A 24 31.51 -5.67 -13.47
CA VAL A 24 32.58 -5.60 -12.48
C VAL A 24 33.27 -6.97 -12.48
N LEU A 25 34.41 -7.05 -13.12
CA LEU A 25 35.15 -8.27 -13.32
C LEU A 25 36.08 -8.55 -12.14
N GLY A 26 36.00 -9.74 -11.58
CA GLY A 26 37.01 -10.29 -10.66
C GLY A 26 38.10 -11.05 -11.40
N ASP A 27 39.05 -11.58 -10.65
CA ASP A 27 40.14 -12.38 -11.19
C ASP A 27 39.70 -13.81 -11.61
N ASP A 28 40.55 -14.48 -12.37
CA ASP A 28 40.30 -15.83 -12.85
C ASP A 28 40.42 -16.93 -11.75
N VAL A 29 40.99 -16.56 -10.60
CA VAL A 29 41.08 -17.44 -9.42
C VAL A 29 39.77 -17.43 -8.62
N GLY A 30 38.92 -16.44 -8.86
CA GLY A 30 37.66 -16.25 -8.14
C GLY A 30 37.88 -15.76 -6.70
N ALA A 31 38.87 -14.89 -6.50
CA ALA A 31 39.20 -14.36 -5.18
C ALA A 31 38.00 -13.67 -4.53
N ASN A 32 37.82 -13.96 -3.23
CA ASN A 32 36.85 -13.29 -2.39
C ASN A 32 37.45 -12.01 -1.77
N SER A 33 36.62 -11.12 -1.28
CA SER A 33 37.01 -9.91 -0.55
C SER A 33 37.89 -8.92 -1.36
N ILE A 34 37.76 -8.90 -2.68
CA ILE A 34 38.41 -7.93 -3.56
C ILE A 34 37.56 -6.68 -3.85
N GLY A 35 36.32 -6.64 -3.32
CA GLY A 35 35.44 -5.47 -3.39
C GLY A 35 34.39 -5.47 -4.49
N LYS A 36 34.11 -6.59 -5.18
CA LYS A 36 33.08 -6.68 -6.25
C LYS A 36 31.70 -6.29 -5.77
N SER A 37 31.19 -6.96 -4.73
CA SER A 37 29.87 -6.65 -4.15
C SER A 37 29.85 -5.23 -3.57
N THR A 38 30.97 -4.77 -3.02
CA THR A 38 31.12 -3.39 -2.50
C THR A 38 31.01 -2.35 -3.60
N ALA A 39 31.57 -2.61 -4.78
CA ALA A 39 31.41 -1.74 -5.96
C ALA A 39 29.95 -1.64 -6.39
N LEU A 40 29.23 -2.78 -6.44
CA LEU A 40 27.78 -2.78 -6.72
C LEU A 40 26.99 -2.01 -5.65
N LEU A 41 27.33 -2.18 -4.37
CA LEU A 41 26.71 -1.41 -3.28
C LEU A 41 26.97 0.08 -3.36
N ALA A 42 28.17 0.52 -3.83
CA ALA A 42 28.47 1.93 -4.04
C ALA A 42 27.64 2.54 -5.16
N ILE A 43 27.35 1.77 -6.23
CA ILE A 43 26.42 2.19 -7.30
C ILE A 43 24.99 2.30 -6.73
N ASP A 44 24.52 1.27 -5.99
CA ASP A 44 23.18 1.29 -5.35
C ASP A 44 23.07 2.45 -4.35
N TYR A 45 24.16 2.81 -3.66
CA TYR A 45 24.23 3.95 -2.74
C TYR A 45 23.92 5.26 -3.45
N MET A 46 24.50 5.49 -4.61
CA MET A 46 24.23 6.67 -5.42
C MET A 46 22.87 6.61 -6.14
N LEU A 47 22.21 5.45 -6.17
CA LEU A 47 20.81 5.29 -6.55
C LEU A 47 19.85 5.33 -5.33
N GLY A 48 20.31 5.90 -4.22
CA GLY A 48 19.52 6.12 -3.02
C GLY A 48 19.41 4.91 -2.08
N GLY A 49 20.23 3.88 -2.23
CA GLY A 49 20.35 2.77 -1.28
C GLY A 49 21.10 3.16 -0.01
N ASN A 50 21.05 2.33 1.04
CA ASN A 50 21.69 2.62 2.33
C ASN A 50 22.67 1.51 2.78
N HIS A 51 22.77 0.39 2.07
CA HIS A 51 23.58 -0.76 2.52
C HIS A 51 25.08 -0.49 2.50
N TYR A 52 25.58 0.33 1.59
CA TYR A 52 27.00 0.67 1.49
C TYR A 52 27.54 1.30 2.77
N GLN A 53 26.88 2.32 3.29
CA GLN A 53 27.29 3.02 4.51
C GLN A 53 27.14 2.19 5.80
N ASN A 54 26.23 1.20 5.79
CA ASN A 54 25.98 0.33 6.93
C ASN A 54 27.03 -0.78 7.06
N LYS A 55 27.95 -0.89 6.11
CA LYS A 55 29.09 -1.82 6.15
C LYS A 55 30.15 -1.33 7.11
N SER A 56 30.15 -1.87 8.33
CA SER A 56 31.14 -1.52 9.36
C SER A 56 32.58 -1.71 8.88
N ASP A 57 32.84 -2.77 8.11
CA ASP A 57 34.18 -3.05 7.58
C ASP A 57 34.70 -1.93 6.68
N ILE A 58 33.85 -1.34 5.82
CA ILE A 58 34.26 -0.21 4.96
C ILE A 58 34.63 0.98 5.83
N ILE A 59 33.77 1.36 6.79
CA ILE A 59 34.01 2.53 7.63
C ILE A 59 35.23 2.30 8.54
N ASN A 60 35.40 1.10 9.09
CA ASN A 60 36.53 0.79 9.98
C ASN A 60 37.89 0.79 9.27
N HIS A 61 37.96 0.35 8.01
CA HIS A 61 39.23 0.25 7.27
C HIS A 61 39.52 1.45 6.38
N VAL A 62 38.47 2.05 5.77
CA VAL A 62 38.63 3.16 4.81
C VAL A 62 38.34 4.53 5.45
N GLY A 63 37.59 4.54 6.57
CA GLY A 63 37.08 5.75 7.19
C GLY A 63 35.89 6.33 6.45
N HIS A 64 35.35 7.42 7.00
CA HIS A 64 34.29 8.16 6.29
C HIS A 64 34.84 8.81 5.02
N HIS A 65 34.05 8.73 3.96
CA HIS A 65 34.44 9.26 2.65
C HIS A 65 33.20 9.68 1.85
N THR A 66 33.45 10.32 0.73
CA THR A 66 32.39 10.80 -0.17
C THR A 66 32.41 9.98 -1.46
N VAL A 67 31.22 9.58 -1.87
CA VAL A 67 30.99 8.98 -3.19
C VAL A 67 30.29 9.99 -4.06
N PHE A 68 30.78 10.19 -5.27
CA PHE A 68 30.20 11.09 -6.26
C PHE A 68 29.62 10.28 -7.41
N ALA A 69 28.58 10.80 -8.04
CA ALA A 69 28.00 10.21 -9.23
C ALA A 69 27.65 11.28 -10.27
N PHE A 70 27.90 10.93 -11.50
CA PHE A 70 27.49 11.69 -12.67
C PHE A 70 26.35 10.97 -13.38
N PHE A 71 25.26 11.69 -13.60
CA PHE A 71 24.09 11.22 -14.34
C PHE A 71 23.86 12.06 -15.60
N VAL A 72 23.33 11.41 -16.63
CA VAL A 72 22.83 12.10 -17.83
C VAL A 72 21.37 11.73 -18.02
N PHE A 73 20.51 12.74 -18.09
CA PHE A 73 19.09 12.60 -18.41
C PHE A 73 18.71 13.66 -19.46
N ASN A 74 18.09 13.25 -20.54
CA ASN A 74 17.65 14.16 -21.62
C ASN A 74 18.76 15.10 -22.11
N ASN A 75 19.99 14.60 -22.23
CA ASN A 75 21.22 15.34 -22.60
C ASN A 75 21.65 16.41 -21.57
N GLU A 76 21.08 16.42 -20.38
CA GLU A 76 21.52 17.27 -19.27
C GLU A 76 22.40 16.49 -18.30
N ASN A 77 23.43 17.16 -17.78
CA ASN A 77 24.40 16.59 -16.86
C ASN A 77 24.06 16.95 -15.42
N TYR A 78 24.08 15.95 -14.54
CA TYR A 78 23.80 16.11 -13.11
C TYR A 78 24.89 15.43 -12.30
N TYR A 79 25.50 16.18 -11.39
CA TYR A 79 26.56 15.70 -10.52
C TYR A 79 26.12 15.77 -9.07
N PHE A 80 26.30 14.68 -8.35
CA PHE A 80 25.91 14.55 -6.95
C PHE A 80 27.02 13.94 -6.11
N ALA A 81 27.04 14.31 -4.83
CA ALA A 81 27.94 13.79 -3.82
C ALA A 81 27.14 13.29 -2.61
N ARG A 82 27.53 12.16 -2.05
CA ARG A 82 26.91 11.59 -0.86
C ARG A 82 28.00 11.12 0.11
N LYS A 83 28.00 11.69 1.34
CA LYS A 83 28.98 11.38 2.39
C LYS A 83 28.53 10.16 3.19
N THR A 84 29.42 9.24 3.51
CA THR A 84 29.11 8.08 4.36
C THR A 84 28.88 8.47 5.83
N GLU A 85 29.38 9.62 6.29
CA GLU A 85 29.16 10.13 7.64
C GLU A 85 27.73 10.69 7.84
N ASN A 86 27.21 11.37 6.81
CA ASN A 86 25.86 11.94 6.80
C ASN A 86 25.12 11.50 5.54
N SER A 87 24.68 10.26 5.54
CA SER A 87 24.13 9.60 4.37
C SER A 87 22.70 10.02 4.00
N ASP A 88 22.01 10.73 4.90
CA ASP A 88 20.66 11.25 4.65
C ASP A 88 20.68 12.61 3.93
N THR A 89 21.87 13.17 3.74
CA THR A 89 22.10 14.40 3.00
C THR A 89 22.87 14.12 1.72
N VAL A 90 22.37 14.65 0.60
CA VAL A 90 23.00 14.59 -0.72
C VAL A 90 23.30 16.01 -1.16
N PHE A 91 24.43 16.21 -1.81
CA PHE A 91 24.90 17.51 -2.29
C PHE A 91 24.95 17.50 -3.82
N LYS A 92 24.75 18.65 -4.45
CA LYS A 92 25.19 18.82 -5.83
C LYS A 92 26.71 18.99 -5.85
N SER A 93 27.35 18.56 -6.92
CA SER A 93 28.78 18.74 -7.12
C SER A 93 29.09 19.33 -8.48
N THR A 94 30.32 19.79 -8.66
CA THR A 94 30.86 20.21 -9.95
C THR A 94 31.29 19.00 -10.77
N SER A 95 31.63 19.21 -12.06
CA SER A 95 32.22 18.20 -12.94
C SER A 95 33.56 17.66 -12.44
N ASP A 96 34.26 18.43 -11.59
CA ASP A 96 35.55 18.09 -11.00
C ASP A 96 35.42 17.48 -9.59
N TYR A 97 34.19 17.03 -9.24
CA TYR A 97 33.88 16.35 -7.97
C TYR A 97 34.11 17.20 -6.72
N HIS A 98 33.84 18.50 -6.80
CA HIS A 98 33.78 19.37 -5.62
C HIS A 98 32.32 19.60 -5.21
N ILE A 99 32.05 19.48 -3.90
CA ILE A 99 30.74 19.76 -3.35
C ILE A 99 30.43 21.25 -3.51
N ILE A 100 29.20 21.56 -3.97
CA ILE A 100 28.71 22.93 -4.05
C ILE A 100 28.05 23.27 -2.71
N GLU A 101 28.59 24.25 -2.00
CA GLU A 101 28.05 24.71 -0.73
C GLU A 101 26.63 25.27 -0.88
N GLY A 102 25.75 24.98 0.10
CA GLY A 102 24.35 25.42 0.07
C GLY A 102 23.45 24.64 -0.93
N SER A 103 23.95 23.51 -1.45
CA SER A 103 23.22 22.68 -2.40
C SER A 103 22.61 21.41 -1.76
N GLU A 104 22.57 21.38 -0.42
CA GLU A 104 22.09 20.24 0.36
C GLU A 104 20.63 19.92 0.01
N MET A 105 20.35 18.65 -0.13
CA MET A 105 19.01 18.09 -0.24
C MET A 105 18.89 16.85 0.62
N THR A 106 17.69 16.57 1.11
CA THR A 106 17.44 15.32 1.83
C THR A 106 17.50 14.13 0.88
N LEU A 107 17.82 12.96 1.42
CA LEU A 107 17.81 11.71 0.65
C LEU A 107 16.43 11.45 -0.02
N THR A 108 15.34 11.88 0.62
CA THR A 108 14.00 11.80 0.03
C THR A 108 13.88 12.68 -1.20
N GLN A 109 14.24 13.96 -1.12
CA GLN A 109 14.24 14.88 -2.26
C GLN A 109 15.12 14.38 -3.41
N TYR A 110 16.28 13.80 -3.08
CA TYR A 110 17.17 13.20 -4.07
C TYR A 110 16.54 11.99 -4.76
N ARG A 111 15.88 11.10 -3.99
CA ARG A 111 15.16 9.94 -4.56
C ARG A 111 14.00 10.38 -5.45
N ASP A 112 13.26 11.41 -5.04
CA ASP A 112 12.15 11.98 -5.83
C ASP A 112 12.68 12.58 -7.13
N PHE A 113 13.81 13.32 -7.06
CA PHE A 113 14.49 13.84 -8.25
C PHE A 113 14.89 12.72 -9.22
N LEU A 114 15.54 11.66 -8.73
CA LEU A 114 15.92 10.53 -9.59
C LEU A 114 14.71 9.80 -10.14
N GLN A 115 13.64 9.65 -9.34
CA GLN A 115 12.38 9.05 -9.78
C GLN A 115 11.77 9.80 -10.97
N ASP A 116 11.72 11.13 -10.89
CA ASP A 116 11.27 12.00 -11.98
C ASP A 116 12.15 11.84 -13.22
N LYS A 117 13.47 11.93 -13.05
CA LYS A 117 14.44 11.83 -14.15
C LYS A 117 14.46 10.46 -14.85
N TYR A 118 14.17 9.38 -14.12
CA TYR A 118 13.98 8.05 -14.71
C TYR A 118 12.55 7.83 -15.27
N SER A 119 11.65 8.83 -15.19
CA SER A 119 10.24 8.75 -15.62
C SER A 119 9.48 7.58 -14.95
N LEU A 120 9.70 7.42 -13.66
CA LEU A 120 9.10 6.35 -12.85
C LEU A 120 7.79 6.83 -12.18
N ASP A 121 6.94 7.49 -12.93
CA ASP A 121 5.63 8.01 -12.54
C ASP A 121 4.57 6.89 -12.45
N VAL A 122 4.80 5.94 -11.58
CA VAL A 122 3.85 4.84 -11.31
C VAL A 122 3.23 5.04 -9.94
N PHE A 123 1.93 5.03 -9.90
CA PHE A 123 1.15 5.30 -8.70
C PHE A 123 1.53 4.38 -7.52
N GLY A 124 1.82 4.99 -6.38
CA GLY A 124 2.20 4.27 -5.16
C GLY A 124 3.60 3.66 -5.16
N CYS A 125 4.45 3.99 -6.16
CA CYS A 125 5.85 3.59 -6.23
C CYS A 125 6.78 4.72 -5.80
N THR A 126 7.94 4.34 -5.27
CA THR A 126 9.10 5.20 -5.05
C THR A 126 10.26 4.69 -5.90
N LEU A 127 11.32 5.46 -6.07
CA LEU A 127 12.54 5.00 -6.73
C LEU A 127 13.00 3.64 -6.16
N ARG A 128 12.97 3.50 -4.83
CA ARG A 128 13.41 2.26 -4.16
C ARG A 128 12.47 1.08 -4.37
N THR A 129 11.18 1.32 -4.65
CA THR A 129 10.25 0.26 -5.07
C THR A 129 10.72 -0.44 -6.35
N PHE A 130 11.30 0.33 -7.29
CA PHE A 130 11.82 -0.22 -8.55
C PHE A 130 13.20 -0.83 -8.44
N ILE A 131 14.10 -0.23 -7.64
CA ILE A 131 15.51 -0.65 -7.61
C ILE A 131 15.76 -1.66 -6.46
N GLY A 132 15.11 -1.46 -5.32
CA GLY A 132 15.42 -2.19 -4.09
C GLY A 132 15.37 -3.71 -4.25
N LEU A 133 14.29 -4.23 -4.81
CA LEU A 133 14.10 -5.67 -5.02
C LEU A 133 15.15 -6.24 -5.99
N PHE A 134 15.47 -5.52 -7.06
CA PHE A 134 16.33 -5.98 -8.16
C PHE A 134 17.82 -5.65 -7.95
N ALA A 135 18.19 -5.11 -6.81
CA ALA A 135 19.58 -4.99 -6.39
C ALA A 135 19.99 -6.26 -5.62
N ARG A 136 20.17 -7.38 -6.33
CA ARG A 136 20.57 -8.68 -5.79
C ARG A 136 22.05 -8.69 -5.45
N ILE A 137 22.42 -8.03 -4.37
CA ILE A 137 23.81 -7.86 -3.94
C ILE A 137 24.01 -8.58 -2.61
N TYR A 138 25.17 -9.22 -2.42
CA TYR A 138 25.55 -9.85 -1.15
C TYR A 138 25.30 -8.87 0.02
N ASP A 139 24.86 -9.40 1.15
CA ASP A 139 24.44 -8.70 2.38
C ASP A 139 23.10 -7.95 2.34
N ARG A 140 22.44 -7.80 1.19
CA ARG A 140 21.08 -7.26 1.18
C ARG A 140 20.02 -8.31 1.62
N GLY A 141 20.35 -9.60 1.56
CA GLY A 141 19.45 -10.68 1.98
C GLY A 141 18.26 -10.93 1.04
N ASN A 142 18.32 -10.40 -0.18
CA ASN A 142 17.23 -10.49 -1.17
C ASN A 142 17.52 -11.43 -2.35
N TYR A 143 18.48 -12.33 -2.19
CA TYR A 143 18.89 -13.30 -3.21
C TYR A 143 18.47 -14.74 -2.87
N ILE A 144 17.39 -14.89 -2.09
CA ILE A 144 16.79 -16.20 -1.81
C ILE A 144 16.01 -16.64 -3.05
N GLU A 145 16.45 -17.73 -3.67
CA GLU A 145 16.00 -18.18 -4.98
C GLU A 145 14.52 -18.58 -5.03
N THR A 146 13.94 -18.99 -3.90
CA THR A 146 12.52 -19.32 -3.77
C THR A 146 11.64 -18.15 -3.36
N LEU A 147 12.25 -17.02 -3.02
CA LEU A 147 11.56 -15.81 -2.52
C LEU A 147 11.87 -14.56 -3.37
N PRO A 148 11.62 -14.60 -4.71
CA PRO A 148 12.03 -13.53 -5.61
C PRO A 148 11.37 -12.18 -5.36
N LEU A 149 10.25 -12.11 -4.62
CA LEU A 149 9.52 -10.88 -4.34
C LEU A 149 9.90 -10.19 -3.02
N GLN A 150 10.79 -10.79 -2.22
CA GLN A 150 11.18 -10.25 -0.91
C GLN A 150 12.49 -9.48 -0.96
N GLU A 151 12.54 -8.29 -0.35
CA GLU A 151 13.77 -7.50 -0.20
C GLU A 151 14.66 -7.99 0.93
N HIS A 152 14.10 -8.74 1.88
CA HIS A 152 14.81 -9.42 2.96
C HIS A 152 13.99 -10.60 3.48
N GLN A 153 14.65 -11.57 4.08
CA GLN A 153 14.06 -12.85 4.49
C GLN A 153 12.82 -12.73 5.41
N SER A 154 12.79 -11.72 6.26
CA SER A 154 11.68 -11.48 7.21
C SER A 154 10.54 -10.65 6.64
N GLU A 155 10.62 -10.23 5.37
CA GLU A 155 9.53 -9.47 4.75
C GLU A 155 8.31 -10.36 4.52
N SER A 156 7.11 -9.82 4.73
CA SER A 156 5.88 -10.57 4.45
C SER A 156 5.70 -10.78 2.94
N MET A 157 5.21 -11.95 2.55
CA MET A 157 4.90 -12.24 1.15
C MET A 157 3.88 -11.25 0.56
N GLU A 158 2.94 -10.78 1.39
CA GLU A 158 1.94 -9.78 0.99
C GLU A 158 2.58 -8.45 0.53
N ASN A 159 3.61 -7.98 1.24
CA ASN A 159 4.35 -6.78 0.83
C ASN A 159 5.08 -6.97 -0.50
N GLY A 160 5.72 -8.12 -0.71
CA GLY A 160 6.37 -8.47 -1.97
C GLY A 160 5.37 -8.52 -3.15
N ILE A 161 4.20 -9.14 -2.94
CA ILE A 161 3.12 -9.19 -3.93
C ILE A 161 2.62 -7.77 -4.26
N MET A 162 2.36 -6.94 -3.24
CA MET A 162 1.89 -5.58 -3.46
C MET A 162 2.94 -4.71 -4.17
N ARG A 163 4.23 -4.94 -3.90
CA ARG A 163 5.33 -4.31 -4.65
C ARG A 163 5.29 -4.69 -6.13
N LEU A 164 5.10 -5.97 -6.43
CA LEU A 164 4.98 -6.44 -7.81
C LEU A 164 3.78 -5.80 -8.52
N VAL A 165 2.61 -5.77 -7.87
CA VAL A 165 1.39 -5.12 -8.38
C VAL A 165 1.64 -3.64 -8.70
N LYS A 166 2.37 -2.93 -7.83
CA LYS A 166 2.76 -1.53 -8.03
C LYS A 166 3.70 -1.37 -9.22
N ILE A 167 4.77 -2.18 -9.30
CA ILE A 167 5.76 -2.14 -10.39
C ILE A 167 5.10 -2.37 -11.76
N PHE A 168 4.05 -3.21 -11.82
CA PHE A 168 3.24 -3.41 -13.03
C PHE A 168 2.23 -2.29 -13.29
N GLY A 169 2.12 -1.27 -12.42
CA GLY A 169 1.24 -0.12 -12.61
C GLY A 169 -0.25 -0.41 -12.41
N ILE A 170 -0.60 -1.53 -11.79
CA ILE A 170 -2.00 -1.97 -11.62
C ILE A 170 -2.57 -1.57 -10.25
N TYR A 171 -1.73 -1.04 -9.35
CA TYR A 171 -2.14 -0.74 -7.97
C TYR A 171 -3.24 0.33 -7.88
N GLU A 172 -3.27 1.29 -8.79
CA GLU A 172 -4.28 2.35 -8.79
C GLU A 172 -5.71 1.81 -8.87
N GLU A 173 -5.94 0.73 -9.65
CA GLU A 173 -7.24 0.09 -9.75
C GLU A 173 -7.68 -0.60 -8.45
N ILE A 174 -6.72 -1.01 -7.62
CA ILE A 174 -6.94 -1.77 -6.38
C ILE A 174 -6.96 -0.84 -5.18
N GLU A 175 -6.30 0.30 -5.26
CA GLU A 175 -6.06 1.22 -4.15
C GLU A 175 -7.36 1.77 -3.55
N THR A 176 -8.35 2.09 -4.37
CA THR A 176 -9.66 2.54 -3.88
C THR A 176 -10.39 1.47 -3.06
N LEU A 177 -10.27 0.20 -3.46
CA LEU A 177 -10.81 -0.94 -2.73
C LEU A 177 -10.04 -1.20 -1.43
N ASP A 178 -8.71 -1.12 -1.47
CA ASP A 178 -7.85 -1.25 -0.29
C ASP A 178 -8.14 -0.15 0.75
N ARG A 179 -8.26 1.11 0.32
CA ARG A 179 -8.66 2.23 1.19
C ARG A 179 -10.03 2.00 1.82
N ASN A 180 -11.00 1.51 1.04
CA ASN A 180 -12.34 1.22 1.55
C ASN A 180 -12.32 0.13 2.62
N VAL A 181 -11.60 -0.98 2.39
CA VAL A 181 -11.41 -2.05 3.37
C VAL A 181 -10.74 -1.52 4.65
N LYS A 182 -9.70 -0.71 4.53
CA LYS A 182 -9.00 -0.08 5.66
C LYS A 182 -9.90 0.87 6.45
N ALA A 183 -10.68 1.71 5.75
CA ALA A 183 -11.63 2.62 6.39
C ALA A 183 -12.74 1.88 7.16
N LEU A 184 -13.34 0.85 6.56
CA LEU A 184 -14.35 0.01 7.21
C LEU A 184 -13.77 -0.77 8.39
N SER A 185 -12.52 -1.24 8.26
CA SER A 185 -11.80 -1.94 9.33
C SER A 185 -11.54 -1.02 10.53
N ALA A 186 -11.08 0.22 10.28
CA ALA A 186 -10.86 1.23 11.30
C ALA A 186 -12.16 1.61 12.01
N ARG A 187 -13.24 1.85 11.25
CA ARG A 187 -14.58 2.15 11.80
C ARG A 187 -15.10 1.03 12.70
N ASN A 188 -14.96 -0.22 12.25
CA ASN A 188 -15.36 -1.38 13.04
C ASN A 188 -14.52 -1.54 14.31
N LYS A 189 -13.20 -1.28 14.24
CA LYS A 189 -12.31 -1.31 15.41
C LYS A 189 -12.70 -0.27 16.46
N VAL A 190 -13.07 0.95 16.04
CA VAL A 190 -13.51 2.02 16.95
C VAL A 190 -14.80 1.63 17.65
N LEU A 191 -15.80 1.11 16.92
CA LEU A 191 -17.07 0.67 17.50
C LEU A 191 -16.85 -0.46 18.51
N LYS A 192 -16.08 -1.48 18.16
CA LYS A 192 -15.75 -2.59 19.07
C LYS A 192 -15.00 -2.12 20.31
N LYS A 193 -14.11 -1.15 20.18
CA LYS A 193 -13.42 -0.58 21.34
C LYS A 193 -14.38 0.19 22.26
N ALA A 194 -15.30 0.99 21.69
CA ALA A 194 -16.32 1.68 22.48
C ALA A 194 -17.25 0.73 23.24
N LEU A 195 -17.63 -0.40 22.61
CA LEU A 195 -18.40 -1.47 23.24
C LEU A 195 -17.61 -2.18 24.36
N SER A 196 -16.31 -2.46 24.13
CA SER A 196 -15.48 -3.20 25.11
C SER A 196 -15.13 -2.44 26.37
N ILE A 197 -15.18 -1.11 26.35
CA ILE A 197 -14.93 -0.22 27.51
C ILE A 197 -16.23 0.33 28.10
N ASP A 198 -17.38 -0.27 27.77
CA ASP A 198 -18.73 0.13 28.21
C ASP A 198 -19.05 1.62 27.99
N LEU A 199 -18.37 2.28 27.03
CA LEU A 199 -18.67 3.67 26.65
C LEU A 199 -20.05 3.79 25.98
N ILE A 200 -20.45 2.74 25.27
CA ILE A 200 -21.77 2.58 24.67
C ILE A 200 -22.34 1.20 25.06
N LYS A 201 -23.64 1.13 25.31
CA LYS A 201 -24.32 -0.14 25.60
C LYS A 201 -24.42 -0.98 24.33
N GLY A 202 -24.11 -2.27 24.46
CA GLY A 202 -24.15 -3.22 23.35
C GLY A 202 -24.79 -4.53 23.77
N VAL A 203 -24.99 -5.41 22.81
CA VAL A 203 -25.55 -6.76 22.97
C VAL A 203 -24.49 -7.76 22.54
N LYS A 204 -24.27 -8.80 23.37
CA LYS A 204 -23.15 -9.75 23.14
C LYS A 204 -23.39 -10.72 21.98
N ASN A 205 -24.63 -11.09 21.74
CA ASN A 205 -24.97 -12.10 20.72
C ASN A 205 -26.45 -12.00 20.26
N LYS A 206 -26.77 -12.75 19.20
CA LYS A 206 -28.10 -12.79 18.58
C LYS A 206 -29.19 -13.28 19.52
N THR A 207 -28.88 -14.19 20.45
CA THR A 207 -29.84 -14.73 21.44
C THR A 207 -30.21 -13.65 22.43
N GLU A 208 -29.22 -12.90 22.92
CA GLU A 208 -29.44 -11.77 23.83
C GLU A 208 -30.21 -10.64 23.13
N ALA A 209 -29.91 -10.35 21.85
CA ALA A 209 -30.65 -9.37 21.05
C ALA A 209 -32.14 -9.74 20.96
N LYS A 210 -32.46 -11.00 20.72
CA LYS A 210 -33.85 -11.47 20.70
C LYS A 210 -34.53 -11.34 22.08
N LYS A 211 -33.80 -11.65 23.17
CA LYS A 211 -34.31 -11.49 24.53
C LYS A 211 -34.62 -10.03 24.86
N ILE A 212 -33.69 -9.13 24.47
CA ILE A 212 -33.87 -7.68 24.67
C ILE A 212 -35.05 -7.15 23.85
N ALA A 213 -35.22 -7.61 22.61
CA ALA A 213 -36.37 -7.24 21.77
C ALA A 213 -37.71 -7.68 22.44
N GLY A 214 -37.73 -8.85 23.07
CA GLY A 214 -38.88 -9.29 23.90
C GLY A 214 -39.11 -8.40 25.11
N GLN A 215 -38.04 -8.01 25.81
CA GLN A 215 -38.09 -7.09 26.96
C GLN A 215 -38.59 -5.69 26.56
N ILE A 216 -38.15 -5.15 25.42
CA ILE A 216 -38.62 -3.87 24.89
C ILE A 216 -40.13 -3.94 24.65
N LYS A 217 -40.63 -5.04 24.05
CA LYS A 217 -42.05 -5.22 23.81
C LYS A 217 -42.86 -5.31 25.08
N SER A 218 -42.38 -6.07 26.07
CA SER A 218 -43.01 -6.17 27.40
C SER A 218 -43.03 -4.82 28.11
N LEU A 219 -41.88 -4.12 28.16
CA LEU A 219 -41.79 -2.79 28.76
C LEU A 219 -42.70 -1.78 28.08
N GLN A 220 -42.88 -1.84 26.77
CA GLN A 220 -43.84 -0.98 26.07
C GLN A 220 -45.27 -1.26 26.51
N GLN A 221 -45.66 -2.53 26.65
CA GLN A 221 -46.97 -2.91 27.14
C GLN A 221 -47.18 -2.44 28.59
N ASP A 222 -46.18 -2.63 29.45
CA ASP A 222 -46.24 -2.19 30.85
C ASP A 222 -46.35 -0.66 30.95
N ILE A 223 -45.66 0.08 30.12
CA ILE A 223 -45.75 1.54 29.99
C ILE A 223 -47.16 1.94 29.57
N ASP A 224 -47.73 1.27 28.57
CA ASP A 224 -49.07 1.56 28.07
C ASP A 224 -50.14 1.28 29.15
N VAL A 225 -50.03 0.16 29.88
CA VAL A 225 -50.92 -0.19 31.00
C VAL A 225 -50.81 0.83 32.13
N LEU A 226 -49.59 1.12 32.57
CA LEU A 226 -49.36 2.09 33.65
C LEU A 226 -49.85 3.50 33.26
N THR A 227 -49.69 3.87 32.01
CA THR A 227 -50.18 5.14 31.46
C THR A 227 -51.73 5.19 31.52
N VAL A 228 -52.41 4.08 31.19
CA VAL A 228 -53.86 3.98 31.28
C VAL A 228 -54.30 3.99 32.77
N GLU A 229 -53.63 3.26 33.65
CA GLU A 229 -53.94 3.24 35.10
C GLU A 229 -53.74 4.62 35.75
N LEU A 230 -52.69 5.33 35.41
CA LEU A 230 -52.44 6.69 35.90
C LEU A 230 -53.48 7.71 35.41
N THR A 231 -54.12 7.41 34.25
CA THR A 231 -55.17 8.25 33.68
C THR A 231 -56.59 7.83 34.09
N SER A 232 -56.80 6.59 34.60
CA SER A 232 -58.12 6.04 34.93
C SER A 232 -58.40 5.95 36.43
N ARG A 233 -57.39 6.11 37.31
CA ARG A 233 -57.65 6.17 38.75
C ARG A 233 -58.36 7.48 39.14
N ASP A 234 -59.46 7.37 39.82
CA ASP A 234 -60.28 8.43 40.40
C ASP A 234 -59.53 9.31 41.45
N VAL A 235 -58.57 10.03 40.98
CA VAL A 235 -58.15 11.27 41.63
C VAL A 235 -58.95 12.35 40.90
N PRO A 236 -59.66 13.24 41.60
CA PRO A 236 -60.46 14.28 40.94
C PRO A 236 -59.52 15.27 40.27
N LEU A 237 -58.96 14.89 39.10
CA LEU A 237 -58.46 15.83 38.14
C LEU A 237 -59.65 16.68 37.78
N ASN A 238 -59.56 17.95 38.09
CA ASN A 238 -60.52 18.95 37.61
C ASN A 238 -60.74 18.68 36.11
N VAL A 239 -61.95 18.61 35.65
CA VAL A 239 -62.31 18.33 34.23
C VAL A 239 -61.46 19.13 33.26
N VAL A 240 -61.01 20.31 33.65
CA VAL A 240 -60.09 21.18 32.90
C VAL A 240 -58.65 20.56 32.74
N GLN A 241 -58.13 19.89 33.76
CA GLN A 241 -56.82 19.27 33.74
C GLN A 241 -56.82 17.97 32.90
N LEU A 242 -57.92 17.21 32.97
CA LEU A 242 -58.12 16.04 32.09
C LEU A 242 -58.20 16.42 30.62
N HIS A 243 -58.94 17.50 30.29
CA HIS A 243 -58.99 18.02 28.93
C HIS A 243 -57.63 18.49 28.45
N LYS A 244 -56.80 19.09 29.29
CA LYS A 244 -55.47 19.56 28.99
C LYS A 244 -54.50 18.40 28.68
N VAL A 245 -54.52 17.33 29.46
CA VAL A 245 -53.71 16.12 29.22
C VAL A 245 -54.16 15.38 27.94
N LEU A 246 -55.45 15.32 27.67
CA LEU A 246 -55.99 14.72 26.44
C LEU A 246 -55.58 15.52 25.19
N SER A 247 -55.67 16.85 25.23
CA SER A 247 -55.24 17.69 24.11
C SER A 247 -53.72 17.56 23.82
N ILE A 248 -52.90 17.51 24.87
CA ILE A 248 -51.44 17.33 24.70
C ILE A 248 -51.14 15.91 24.14
N LYS A 249 -51.88 14.86 24.55
CA LYS A 249 -51.73 13.52 23.96
C LYS A 249 -52.10 13.49 22.48
N GLU A 250 -53.15 14.21 22.08
CA GLU A 250 -53.49 14.32 20.64
C GLU A 250 -52.40 15.05 19.83
N GLU A 251 -51.75 16.07 20.40
CA GLU A 251 -50.63 16.75 19.76
C GLU A 251 -49.41 15.83 19.66
N LEU A 252 -49.06 15.10 20.67
CA LEU A 252 -48.00 14.08 20.64
C LEU A 252 -48.26 13.01 19.59
N ALA A 253 -49.51 12.52 19.48
CA ALA A 253 -49.91 11.56 18.46
C ALA A 253 -49.78 12.08 17.03
N LYS A 254 -49.85 13.41 16.80
CA LYS A 254 -49.61 14.04 15.51
C LYS A 254 -48.11 14.22 15.18
N ILE A 255 -47.28 14.46 16.19
CA ILE A 255 -45.84 14.71 16.03
C ILE A 255 -45.07 13.41 15.72
N GLN A 256 -45.36 12.30 16.39
CA GLN A 256 -44.65 11.02 16.23
C GLN A 256 -44.59 10.51 14.80
N PRO A 257 -45.67 10.45 14.00
CA PRO A 257 -45.59 9.99 12.62
C PRO A 257 -44.83 10.95 11.70
N ILE A 258 -44.81 12.27 12.00
CA ILE A 258 -44.06 13.27 11.28
C ILE A 258 -42.57 13.05 11.53
N LYS A 259 -42.17 12.87 12.75
CA LYS A 259 -40.79 12.58 13.17
C LYS A 259 -40.27 11.31 12.49
N TYR A 260 -41.06 10.24 12.46
CA TYR A 260 -40.73 8.98 11.79
C TYR A 260 -40.50 9.19 10.26
N LYS A 261 -41.36 9.99 9.61
CA LYS A 261 -41.20 10.31 8.19
C LYS A 261 -39.93 11.13 7.92
N VAL A 262 -39.59 12.05 8.80
CA VAL A 262 -38.37 12.86 8.71
C VAL A 262 -37.12 11.99 8.86
N ASP A 263 -37.13 11.05 9.80
CA ASP A 263 -36.02 10.09 10.01
C ASP A 263 -35.80 9.19 8.77
N ILE A 264 -36.87 8.66 8.20
CA ILE A 264 -36.78 7.88 6.95
C ILE A 264 -36.19 8.72 5.82
N LYS A 265 -36.67 9.98 5.65
CA LYS A 265 -36.20 10.88 4.59
C LYS A 265 -34.72 11.26 4.80
N LEU A 266 -34.29 11.55 6.01
CA LEU A 266 -32.91 11.80 6.36
C LEU A 266 -32.00 10.62 6.00
N ARG A 267 -32.34 9.41 6.44
CA ARG A 267 -31.58 8.18 6.11
C ARG A 267 -31.47 7.96 4.60
N ARG A 268 -32.54 8.21 3.85
CA ARG A 268 -32.58 8.03 2.40
C ARG A 268 -31.64 9.02 1.69
N ILE A 269 -31.69 10.31 2.08
CA ILE A 269 -30.84 11.35 1.49
C ILE A 269 -29.37 11.12 1.86
N GLN A 270 -29.07 10.75 3.10
CA GLN A 270 -27.71 10.41 3.55
C GLN A 270 -27.11 9.25 2.76
N ASN A 271 -27.89 8.19 2.51
CA ASN A 271 -27.48 7.06 1.69
C ASN A 271 -27.23 7.45 0.22
N ASN A 272 -28.11 8.29 -0.34
CA ASN A 272 -27.96 8.79 -1.70
C ASN A 272 -26.71 9.66 -1.85
N LEU A 273 -26.42 10.53 -0.87
CA LEU A 273 -25.21 11.36 -0.84
C LEU A 273 -23.93 10.50 -0.80
N GLN A 274 -23.94 9.42 -0.03
CA GLN A 274 -22.81 8.48 0.02
C GLN A 274 -22.61 7.75 -1.32
N GLN A 275 -23.69 7.38 -1.99
CA GLN A 275 -23.60 6.73 -3.31
C GLN A 275 -23.17 7.70 -4.41
N SER A 276 -23.63 8.93 -4.40
CA SER A 276 -23.24 9.99 -5.34
C SER A 276 -21.72 10.26 -5.30
N LYS A 277 -21.12 10.29 -4.11
CA LYS A 277 -19.66 10.47 -3.94
C LYS A 277 -18.82 9.30 -4.47
N ARG A 278 -19.40 8.11 -4.64
CA ARG A 278 -18.70 6.92 -5.14
C ARG A 278 -18.60 6.85 -6.68
N ASN A 279 -19.47 7.53 -7.42
CA ASN A 279 -19.61 7.36 -8.87
C ASN A 279 -18.92 8.48 -9.70
N SER A 280 -18.11 9.33 -9.11
CA SER A 280 -17.70 10.60 -9.75
C SER A 280 -16.38 10.59 -10.51
N VAL A 281 -15.67 9.48 -10.71
CA VAL A 281 -14.37 9.49 -11.40
C VAL A 281 -14.32 8.46 -12.53
N ILE A 282 -14.50 8.93 -13.77
CA ILE A 282 -14.13 8.19 -14.97
C ILE A 282 -12.69 8.57 -15.34
N ASP A 283 -11.80 7.59 -15.38
CA ASP A 283 -10.41 7.79 -15.77
C ASP A 283 -10.28 7.91 -17.29
N LEU A 284 -10.21 9.15 -17.76
CA LEU A 284 -10.12 9.50 -19.18
C LEU A 284 -8.84 8.99 -19.85
N ALA A 285 -7.75 8.83 -19.08
CA ALA A 285 -6.48 8.32 -19.62
C ALA A 285 -6.60 6.82 -19.98
N LYS A 286 -7.33 6.04 -19.15
CA LYS A 286 -7.61 4.63 -19.46
C LYS A 286 -8.56 4.47 -20.63
N LEU A 287 -9.55 5.35 -20.75
CA LEU A 287 -10.48 5.32 -21.89
C LEU A 287 -9.73 5.50 -23.21
N LYS A 288 -8.73 6.37 -23.28
CA LYS A 288 -7.87 6.57 -24.45
C LYS A 288 -7.06 5.34 -24.83
N MET A 289 -6.63 4.58 -23.82
CA MET A 289 -5.83 3.37 -24.03
C MET A 289 -6.67 2.23 -24.65
N PHE A 290 -7.97 2.15 -24.29
CA PHE A 290 -8.87 1.13 -24.82
C PHE A 290 -9.63 1.56 -26.07
N PHE A 291 -9.82 2.87 -26.27
CA PHE A 291 -10.53 3.46 -27.41
C PHE A 291 -9.74 4.64 -27.99
N PRO A 292 -8.68 4.36 -28.77
CA PRO A 292 -7.79 5.41 -29.30
C PRO A 292 -8.49 6.45 -30.19
N GLU A 293 -9.60 6.05 -30.84
CA GLU A 293 -10.40 6.90 -31.75
C GLU A 293 -11.51 7.70 -31.03
N ALA A 294 -11.69 7.51 -29.73
CA ALA A 294 -12.69 8.24 -28.97
C ALA A 294 -12.31 9.73 -28.82
N ASN A 295 -13.28 10.61 -29.07
CA ASN A 295 -13.08 12.04 -28.87
C ASN A 295 -13.02 12.39 -27.38
N ILE A 296 -11.81 12.32 -26.81
CA ILE A 296 -11.55 12.51 -25.38
C ILE A 296 -11.93 13.90 -24.90
N MET A 297 -11.81 14.93 -25.74
CA MET A 297 -12.22 16.28 -25.35
C MET A 297 -13.72 16.37 -25.10
N GLU A 298 -14.55 15.68 -25.87
CA GLU A 298 -15.99 15.62 -25.63
C GLU A 298 -16.33 14.77 -24.42
N ILE A 299 -15.68 13.63 -24.26
CA ILE A 299 -15.85 12.78 -23.07
C ILE A 299 -15.39 13.54 -21.81
N ALA A 300 -14.30 14.30 -21.86
CA ALA A 300 -13.86 15.14 -20.77
C ALA A 300 -14.88 16.24 -20.41
N LYS A 301 -15.49 16.88 -21.41
CA LYS A 301 -16.55 17.88 -21.20
C LYS A 301 -17.79 17.24 -20.55
N ILE A 302 -18.20 16.06 -21.03
CA ILE A 302 -19.31 15.30 -20.46
C ILE A 302 -19.00 14.89 -19.03
N ASN A 303 -17.79 14.39 -18.75
CA ASN A 303 -17.37 14.00 -17.41
C ASN A 303 -17.29 15.22 -16.45
N HIS A 304 -16.78 16.34 -16.92
CA HIS A 304 -16.78 17.61 -16.16
C HIS A 304 -18.21 18.08 -15.88
N PHE A 305 -19.10 18.00 -16.86
CA PHE A 305 -20.53 18.32 -16.69
C PHE A 305 -21.18 17.40 -15.66
N HIS A 306 -20.96 16.08 -15.76
CA HIS A 306 -21.46 15.11 -14.78
C HIS A 306 -20.91 15.34 -13.37
N SER A 307 -19.62 15.63 -13.26
CA SER A 307 -19.01 15.96 -11.96
C SER A 307 -19.58 17.26 -11.37
N SER A 308 -19.78 18.28 -12.19
CA SER A 308 -20.41 19.52 -11.76
C SER A 308 -21.85 19.31 -11.33
N LEU A 309 -22.62 18.50 -12.07
CA LEU A 309 -23.99 18.14 -11.71
C LEU A 309 -24.04 17.32 -10.41
N CYS A 310 -23.13 16.37 -10.24
CA CYS A 310 -23.00 15.59 -8.99
C CYS A 310 -22.66 16.49 -7.79
N ASN A 311 -21.82 17.50 -7.96
CA ASN A 311 -21.49 18.46 -6.91
C ASN A 311 -22.70 19.31 -6.53
N VAL A 312 -23.43 19.86 -7.53
CA VAL A 312 -24.67 20.63 -7.28
C VAL A 312 -25.71 19.76 -6.55
N LEU A 313 -25.89 18.50 -6.97
CA LEU A 313 -26.79 17.58 -6.29
C LEU A 313 -26.33 17.24 -4.88
N ALA A 314 -25.01 17.08 -4.65
CA ALA A 314 -24.46 16.85 -3.32
C ALA A 314 -24.64 18.04 -2.39
N ASP A 315 -24.47 19.26 -2.89
CA ASP A 315 -24.69 20.49 -2.13
C ASP A 315 -26.18 20.66 -1.77
N GLU A 316 -27.07 20.37 -2.73
CA GLU A 316 -28.53 20.38 -2.49
C GLU A 316 -28.92 19.31 -1.45
N MET A 317 -28.39 18.08 -1.57
CA MET A 317 -28.62 17.00 -0.58
C MET A 317 -28.11 17.41 0.79
N THR A 318 -26.95 18.05 0.87
CA THR A 318 -26.37 18.54 2.13
C THR A 318 -27.24 19.62 2.76
N THR A 319 -27.74 20.56 1.97
CA THR A 319 -28.69 21.59 2.39
C THR A 319 -29.99 20.98 2.91
N GLN A 320 -30.51 19.95 2.20
CA GLN A 320 -31.71 19.23 2.65
C GLN A 320 -31.47 18.45 3.96
N ILE A 321 -30.30 17.83 4.12
CA ILE A 321 -29.92 17.13 5.38
C ILE A 321 -29.90 18.13 6.53
N THR A 322 -29.27 19.29 6.36
CA THR A 322 -29.22 20.35 7.38
C THR A 322 -30.61 20.82 7.75
N SER A 323 -31.43 21.15 6.76
CA SER A 323 -32.81 21.62 6.96
C SER A 323 -33.69 20.57 7.67
N LEU A 324 -33.58 19.28 7.28
CA LEU A 324 -34.32 18.18 7.91
C LEU A 324 -33.82 17.89 9.32
N THR A 325 -32.52 18.06 9.60
CA THR A 325 -31.93 17.89 10.93
C THR A 325 -32.41 18.99 11.86
N ASP A 326 -32.45 20.24 11.40
CA ASP A 326 -32.99 21.37 12.15
C ASP A 326 -34.49 21.20 12.42
N TYR A 327 -35.24 20.73 11.42
CA TYR A 327 -36.65 20.41 11.58
C TYR A 327 -36.89 19.31 12.60
N LYS A 328 -36.09 18.23 12.56
CA LYS A 328 -36.12 17.16 13.55
C LYS A 328 -35.81 17.68 14.95
N ALA A 329 -34.79 18.54 15.11
CA ALA A 329 -34.44 19.13 16.39
C ALA A 329 -35.60 19.98 16.96
N LYS A 330 -36.34 20.68 16.12
CA LYS A 330 -37.55 21.43 16.53
C LYS A 330 -38.67 20.46 16.96
N LEU A 331 -38.88 19.37 16.26
CA LEU A 331 -39.86 18.33 16.65
C LEU A 331 -39.49 17.66 17.98
N ASP A 332 -38.20 17.37 18.19
CA ASP A 332 -37.69 16.78 19.44
C ASP A 332 -37.82 17.77 20.62
N ALA A 333 -37.65 19.07 20.37
CA ALA A 333 -37.87 20.10 21.37
C ALA A 333 -39.38 20.24 21.73
N CYS A 334 -40.24 20.25 20.67
CA CYS A 334 -41.67 20.30 20.86
C CYS A 334 -42.21 19.08 21.66
N GLU A 335 -41.76 17.86 21.33
CA GLU A 335 -42.11 16.66 22.06
C GLU A 335 -41.68 16.74 23.52
N ARG A 336 -40.47 17.24 23.83
CA ARG A 336 -40.00 17.45 25.20
C ARG A 336 -40.87 18.44 25.97
N ASN A 337 -41.18 19.57 25.40
CA ASN A 337 -42.03 20.59 26.05
C ASN A 337 -43.43 20.09 26.33
N LEU A 338 -44.02 19.28 25.41
CA LEU A 338 -45.32 18.64 25.62
C LEU A 338 -45.28 17.61 26.75
N LEU A 339 -44.19 16.84 26.82
CA LEU A 339 -44.00 15.87 27.92
C LEU A 339 -43.77 16.57 29.26
N GLU A 340 -43.02 17.70 29.30
CA GLU A 340 -42.87 18.54 30.50
C GLU A 340 -44.21 19.13 30.92
N SER A 341 -45.04 19.59 30.00
CA SER A 341 -46.39 20.12 30.31
C SER A 341 -47.32 19.04 30.88
N ILE A 342 -47.21 17.79 30.40
CA ILE A 342 -47.94 16.66 31.05
C ILE A 342 -47.39 16.45 32.45
N TYR A 343 -46.07 16.52 32.64
CA TYR A 343 -45.45 16.33 33.95
C TYR A 343 -45.89 17.39 34.96
N GLU A 344 -45.95 18.65 34.57
CA GLU A 344 -46.42 19.75 35.45
C GLU A 344 -47.87 19.54 35.92
N VAL A 345 -48.77 19.11 35.02
CA VAL A 345 -50.18 18.84 35.35
C VAL A 345 -50.34 17.63 36.31
N VAL A 346 -49.42 16.66 36.21
CA VAL A 346 -49.48 15.41 36.98
C VAL A 346 -48.81 15.53 38.35
N VAL A 347 -47.86 16.42 38.57
CA VAL A 347 -47.07 16.59 39.81
C VAL A 347 -47.89 17.17 40.98
N GLU A 348 -49.06 17.78 40.75
CA GLU A 348 -49.89 18.38 41.81
C GLU A 348 -50.58 17.40 42.78
N THR A 349 -50.45 16.08 42.54
CA THR A 349 -51.05 15.05 43.44
C THR A 349 -50.02 14.01 43.92
N ASN A 350 -49.87 13.82 45.24
CA ASN A 350 -48.86 12.95 45.86
C ASN A 350 -48.94 11.46 45.47
N ALA A 351 -50.08 10.91 45.11
CA ALA A 351 -50.26 9.52 44.68
C ALA A 351 -49.73 9.30 43.20
N THR A 352 -49.77 10.32 42.39
CA THR A 352 -49.29 10.34 40.97
C THR A 352 -47.78 10.44 40.87
N LYS A 353 -47.08 11.00 41.85
CA LYS A 353 -45.63 11.20 41.85
C LYS A 353 -44.85 9.88 41.77
N ILE A 354 -45.30 8.83 42.51
CA ILE A 354 -44.66 7.50 42.47
C ILE A 354 -44.91 6.82 41.13
N GLY A 355 -46.09 6.90 40.56
CA GLY A 355 -46.42 6.32 39.26
C GLY A 355 -45.65 6.99 38.12
N VAL A 356 -45.49 8.33 38.18
CA VAL A 356 -44.68 9.10 37.17
C VAL A 356 -43.20 8.75 37.26
N GLN A 357 -42.67 8.57 38.50
CA GLN A 357 -41.28 8.13 38.67
C GLN A 357 -41.06 6.71 38.13
N GLN A 358 -42.02 5.79 38.32
CA GLN A 358 -41.97 4.44 37.74
C GLN A 358 -42.03 4.49 36.22
N LEU A 359 -42.92 5.28 35.64
CA LEU A 359 -43.01 5.48 34.17
C LEU A 359 -41.72 6.02 33.58
N ALA A 360 -41.12 7.05 34.20
CA ALA A 360 -39.84 7.62 33.76
C ALA A 360 -38.70 6.59 33.85
N ALA A 361 -38.66 5.76 34.90
CA ALA A 361 -37.67 4.70 35.04
C ALA A 361 -37.83 3.62 33.98
N MET A 362 -39.07 3.22 33.66
CA MET A 362 -39.38 2.26 32.60
C MET A 362 -39.02 2.79 31.22
N GLN A 363 -39.35 4.06 30.90
CA GLN A 363 -38.97 4.72 29.64
C GLN A 363 -37.47 4.82 29.49
N LYS A 364 -36.74 5.22 30.53
CA LYS A 364 -35.27 5.27 30.52
C LYS A 364 -34.67 3.90 30.22
N LYS A 365 -35.15 2.85 30.89
CA LYS A 365 -34.70 1.47 30.68
C LYS A 365 -35.00 1.00 29.25
N MET A 366 -36.17 1.33 28.72
CA MET A 366 -36.52 1.01 27.34
C MET A 366 -35.58 1.69 26.33
N LEU A 367 -35.28 3.00 26.52
CA LEU A 367 -34.35 3.72 25.66
C LEU A 367 -32.95 3.12 25.69
N GLU A 368 -32.45 2.72 26.86
CA GLU A 368 -31.17 2.05 27.01
C GLU A 368 -31.11 0.70 26.24
N LEU A 369 -32.21 -0.07 26.29
CA LEU A 369 -32.29 -1.36 25.56
C LEU A 369 -32.42 -1.15 24.06
N VAL A 370 -33.15 -0.14 23.60
CA VAL A 370 -33.27 0.25 22.19
C VAL A 370 -31.91 0.70 21.66
N GLU A 371 -31.17 1.51 22.42
CA GLU A 371 -29.83 1.95 22.04
C GLU A 371 -28.87 0.75 21.92
N ALA A 372 -28.87 -0.15 22.90
CA ALA A 372 -28.04 -1.36 22.88
C ALA A 372 -28.35 -2.25 21.67
N THR A 373 -29.62 -2.41 21.30
CA THR A 373 -30.02 -3.17 20.11
C THR A 373 -29.60 -2.47 18.83
N SER A 374 -29.76 -1.14 18.74
CA SER A 374 -29.31 -0.34 17.60
C SER A 374 -27.79 -0.44 17.40
N ASN A 375 -27.01 -0.41 18.48
CA ASN A 375 -25.56 -0.56 18.41
C ASN A 375 -25.15 -1.96 17.92
N TYR A 376 -25.85 -3.00 18.33
CA TYR A 376 -25.67 -4.37 17.84
C TYR A 376 -25.97 -4.50 16.33
N GLU A 377 -27.07 -3.90 15.89
CA GLU A 377 -27.41 -3.88 14.45
C GLU A 377 -26.36 -3.14 13.62
N LYS A 378 -25.85 -2.00 14.13
CA LYS A 378 -24.75 -1.25 13.51
C LYS A 378 -23.48 -2.08 13.42
N GLU A 379 -23.11 -2.80 14.50
CA GLU A 379 -21.94 -3.67 14.49
C GLU A 379 -22.07 -4.78 13.43
N ASN A 380 -23.23 -5.42 13.35
CA ASN A 380 -23.49 -6.45 12.34
C ASN A 380 -23.44 -5.90 10.92
N SER A 381 -24.01 -4.70 10.67
CA SER A 381 -23.93 -4.02 9.36
C SER A 381 -22.50 -3.73 8.99
N TYR A 382 -21.70 -3.15 9.91
CA TYR A 382 -20.29 -2.83 9.64
C TYR A 382 -19.44 -4.08 9.43
N ASN A 383 -19.69 -5.16 10.18
CA ASN A 383 -19.02 -6.44 9.96
C ASN A 383 -19.34 -7.01 8.56
N LYS A 384 -20.61 -6.91 8.13
CA LYS A 384 -21.04 -7.36 6.81
C LYS A 384 -20.43 -6.50 5.70
N GLU A 385 -20.55 -5.16 5.81
CA GLU A 385 -19.96 -4.22 4.84
C GLU A 385 -18.46 -4.45 4.68
N LYS A 386 -17.73 -4.64 5.79
CA LYS A 386 -16.31 -4.96 5.78
C LYS A 386 -16.04 -6.28 5.04
N LYS A 387 -16.78 -7.34 5.36
CA LYS A 387 -16.62 -8.65 4.73
C LYS A 387 -16.88 -8.59 3.21
N ASP A 388 -17.94 -7.91 2.81
CA ASP A 388 -18.29 -7.74 1.40
C ASP A 388 -17.21 -6.95 0.64
N ALA A 389 -16.66 -5.89 1.27
CA ALA A 389 -15.56 -5.12 0.72
C ALA A 389 -14.26 -5.94 0.62
N GLU A 390 -13.93 -6.77 1.63
CA GLU A 390 -12.79 -7.67 1.62
C GLU A 390 -12.89 -8.73 0.51
N VAL A 391 -14.09 -9.29 0.30
CA VAL A 391 -14.34 -10.25 -0.79
C VAL A 391 -14.13 -9.58 -2.15
N LEU A 392 -14.68 -8.38 -2.35
CA LEU A 392 -14.52 -7.64 -3.60
C LEU A 392 -13.04 -7.31 -3.86
N TYR A 393 -12.33 -6.79 -2.84
CA TYR A 393 -10.91 -6.50 -2.91
C TYR A 393 -10.09 -7.75 -3.30
N ASN A 394 -10.28 -8.85 -2.57
CA ASN A 394 -9.52 -10.09 -2.81
C ASN A 394 -9.80 -10.68 -4.20
N ASN A 395 -11.06 -10.67 -4.66
CA ASN A 395 -11.41 -11.17 -5.99
C ASN A 395 -10.79 -10.31 -7.10
N THR A 396 -10.84 -8.98 -6.96
CA THR A 396 -10.22 -8.06 -7.92
C THR A 396 -8.71 -8.21 -7.93
N LEU A 397 -8.08 -8.25 -6.75
CA LEU A 397 -6.64 -8.47 -6.62
C LEU A 397 -6.24 -9.82 -7.23
N GLN A 398 -6.96 -10.93 -6.94
CA GLN A 398 -6.66 -12.26 -7.49
C GLN A 398 -6.73 -12.27 -9.01
N LYS A 399 -7.72 -11.60 -9.61
CA LYS A 399 -7.81 -11.48 -11.07
C LYS A 399 -6.56 -10.82 -11.64
N LYS A 400 -6.13 -9.68 -11.06
CA LYS A 400 -4.93 -8.97 -11.50
C LYS A 400 -3.65 -9.76 -11.28
N LEU A 401 -3.55 -10.48 -10.16
CA LEU A 401 -2.42 -11.37 -9.89
C LEU A 401 -2.35 -12.51 -10.91
N THR A 402 -3.48 -13.05 -11.34
CA THR A 402 -3.54 -14.09 -12.38
C THR A 402 -3.04 -13.56 -13.73
N GLU A 403 -3.39 -12.32 -14.10
CA GLU A 403 -2.90 -11.66 -15.32
C GLU A 403 -1.37 -11.49 -15.28
N ILE A 404 -0.81 -10.97 -14.16
CA ILE A 404 0.64 -10.84 -13.95
C ILE A 404 1.33 -12.22 -13.99
N GLN A 405 0.77 -13.19 -13.30
CA GLN A 405 1.31 -14.56 -13.23
C GLN A 405 1.43 -15.19 -14.61
N GLN A 406 0.35 -15.15 -15.40
CA GLN A 406 0.34 -15.71 -16.76
C GLN A 406 1.38 -15.03 -17.64
N PHE A 407 1.44 -13.71 -17.58
CA PHE A 407 2.40 -12.93 -18.33
C PHE A 407 3.85 -13.25 -17.96
N LEU A 408 4.18 -13.26 -16.65
CA LEU A 408 5.54 -13.55 -16.18
C LEU A 408 5.92 -15.00 -16.47
N ASN A 409 5.05 -15.97 -16.24
CA ASN A 409 5.34 -17.36 -16.53
C ASN A 409 5.61 -17.61 -18.02
N ALA A 410 4.90 -16.94 -18.91
CA ALA A 410 5.19 -17.00 -20.34
C ALA A 410 6.59 -16.47 -20.66
N LYS A 411 6.98 -15.30 -20.10
CA LYS A 411 8.32 -14.72 -20.29
C LYS A 411 9.43 -15.56 -19.68
N ILE A 412 9.22 -16.08 -18.47
CA ILE A 412 10.17 -16.99 -17.82
C ILE A 412 10.35 -18.26 -18.67
N SER A 413 9.26 -18.80 -19.22
CA SER A 413 9.31 -19.97 -20.11
C SER A 413 10.10 -19.68 -21.39
N ASP A 414 9.91 -18.52 -22.03
CA ASP A 414 10.66 -18.12 -23.22
C ASP A 414 12.16 -18.04 -22.92
N TYR A 415 12.55 -17.37 -21.83
CA TYR A 415 13.95 -17.28 -21.45
C TYR A 415 14.53 -18.63 -21.02
N ASN A 416 13.78 -19.44 -20.28
CA ASN A 416 14.21 -20.78 -19.89
C ASN A 416 14.43 -21.68 -21.10
N GLY A 417 13.51 -21.60 -22.08
CA GLY A 417 13.65 -22.32 -23.35
C GLY A 417 14.93 -21.93 -24.08
N THR A 418 15.28 -20.63 -24.09
CA THR A 418 16.52 -20.12 -24.67
C THR A 418 17.75 -20.61 -23.90
N VAL A 419 17.73 -20.56 -22.56
CA VAL A 419 18.88 -20.93 -21.72
C VAL A 419 19.15 -22.43 -21.75
N TYR A 420 18.12 -23.25 -21.79
CA TYR A 420 18.24 -24.71 -21.67
C TYR A 420 17.87 -25.49 -22.94
N ASP A 421 17.75 -24.84 -24.11
CA ASP A 421 17.34 -25.46 -25.40
C ASP A 421 16.01 -26.25 -25.26
N ASN A 422 15.07 -25.74 -24.46
CA ASN A 422 13.80 -26.40 -24.13
C ASN A 422 13.94 -27.79 -23.43
N LYS A 423 15.09 -28.06 -22.81
CA LYS A 423 15.36 -29.36 -22.16
C LYS A 423 15.00 -29.40 -20.69
N LYS A 424 14.81 -28.23 -20.04
CA LYS A 424 14.40 -28.12 -18.65
C LYS A 424 13.03 -27.46 -18.53
N LYS A 425 12.23 -27.92 -17.57
CA LYS A 425 10.96 -27.26 -17.23
C LYS A 425 11.24 -25.85 -16.72
N PRO A 426 10.43 -24.85 -17.11
CA PRO A 426 10.60 -23.49 -16.62
C PRO A 426 10.19 -23.37 -15.15
N PRO A 427 10.82 -22.45 -14.41
CA PRO A 427 10.32 -22.04 -13.11
C PRO A 427 8.89 -21.52 -13.20
N LEU A 428 8.08 -21.77 -12.17
CA LEU A 428 6.67 -21.43 -12.13
C LEU A 428 6.37 -20.51 -10.95
N LEU A 429 5.82 -19.34 -11.25
CA LEU A 429 5.30 -18.39 -10.26
C LEU A 429 3.81 -18.61 -10.09
N THR A 430 3.36 -18.80 -8.85
CA THR A 430 1.94 -18.84 -8.47
C THR A 430 1.66 -17.72 -7.50
N LEU A 431 0.71 -16.83 -7.83
CA LEU A 431 0.38 -15.65 -7.05
C LEU A 431 -1.01 -15.76 -6.42
N GLN A 432 -1.11 -15.45 -5.14
CA GLN A 432 -2.35 -15.29 -4.39
C GLN A 432 -2.28 -13.99 -3.56
N PRO A 433 -3.37 -13.41 -3.08
CA PRO A 433 -3.36 -12.12 -2.38
C PRO A 433 -2.41 -12.01 -1.18
N LYS A 434 -2.16 -13.12 -0.48
CA LYS A 434 -1.35 -13.13 0.76
C LYS A 434 -0.10 -14.01 0.70
N ARG A 435 0.04 -14.80 -0.33
CA ARG A 435 1.18 -15.72 -0.49
C ARG A 435 1.49 -15.93 -1.95
N TYR A 436 2.74 -16.29 -2.24
CA TYR A 436 3.14 -16.76 -3.55
C TYR A 436 4.04 -18.00 -3.41
N ILE A 437 4.16 -18.74 -4.48
CA ILE A 437 5.10 -19.85 -4.61
C ILE A 437 5.91 -19.58 -5.88
N TYR A 438 7.22 -19.73 -5.79
CA TYR A 438 8.12 -19.71 -6.93
C TYR A 438 9.00 -20.96 -6.84
N ASP A 439 8.84 -21.87 -7.78
CA ASP A 439 9.48 -23.18 -7.74
C ASP A 439 9.90 -23.65 -9.13
N CYS A 440 10.89 -24.54 -9.17
CA CYS A 440 11.34 -25.22 -10.38
C CYS A 440 10.77 -26.66 -10.36
N PRO A 441 9.71 -26.96 -11.10
CA PRO A 441 9.06 -28.27 -11.07
C PRO A 441 10.05 -29.41 -11.43
N ASP A 442 10.12 -30.41 -10.56
CA ASP A 442 10.97 -31.61 -10.73
C ASP A 442 12.49 -31.33 -10.78
N ASP A 443 12.94 -30.13 -10.39
CA ASP A 443 14.36 -29.77 -10.32
C ASP A 443 14.63 -28.90 -9.08
N GLU A 444 14.96 -29.55 -7.96
CA GLU A 444 15.29 -28.90 -6.70
C GLU A 444 16.76 -28.46 -6.61
N GLY A 445 17.51 -28.62 -7.70
CA GLY A 445 18.92 -28.25 -7.76
C GLY A 445 19.14 -26.74 -7.53
N THR A 446 20.12 -26.41 -6.70
CA THR A 446 20.46 -25.00 -6.38
C THR A 446 20.71 -24.18 -7.63
N GLY A 447 21.40 -24.75 -8.63
CA GLY A 447 21.71 -24.08 -9.90
C GLY A 447 20.47 -23.67 -10.69
N SER A 448 19.50 -24.56 -10.79
CA SER A 448 18.23 -24.28 -11.48
C SER A 448 17.41 -23.22 -10.77
N ARG A 449 17.42 -23.22 -9.43
CA ARG A 449 16.73 -22.20 -8.63
C ARG A 449 17.35 -20.80 -8.80
N TYR A 450 18.69 -20.69 -8.75
CA TYR A 450 19.36 -19.40 -9.00
C TYR A 450 19.20 -18.94 -10.44
N SER A 451 19.27 -19.84 -11.42
CA SER A 451 18.91 -19.52 -12.80
C SER A 451 17.48 -18.99 -12.89
N GLY A 452 16.54 -19.68 -12.22
CA GLY A 452 15.15 -19.23 -12.10
C GLY A 452 15.02 -17.81 -11.56
N LEU A 453 15.75 -17.46 -10.50
CA LEU A 453 15.77 -16.12 -9.93
C LEU A 453 16.22 -15.07 -10.96
N VAL A 454 17.29 -15.35 -11.70
CA VAL A 454 17.78 -14.47 -12.77
C VAL A 454 16.73 -14.31 -13.87
N LEU A 455 16.09 -15.41 -14.31
CA LEU A 455 15.06 -15.36 -15.36
C LEU A 455 13.83 -14.60 -14.91
N PHE A 456 13.43 -14.72 -13.64
CA PHE A 456 12.37 -13.91 -13.05
C PHE A 456 12.72 -12.41 -13.11
N ASP A 457 13.91 -12.04 -12.63
CA ASP A 457 14.36 -10.65 -12.60
C ASP A 457 14.43 -10.06 -14.02
N LEU A 458 14.96 -10.78 -15.00
CA LEU A 458 15.00 -10.36 -16.41
C LEU A 458 13.59 -10.22 -16.99
N SER A 459 12.65 -11.11 -16.62
CA SER A 459 11.26 -11.05 -17.08
C SER A 459 10.56 -9.79 -16.58
N VAL A 460 10.72 -9.44 -15.31
CA VAL A 460 10.17 -8.21 -14.75
C VAL A 460 10.89 -6.98 -15.32
N PHE A 461 12.21 -7.03 -15.40
CA PHE A 461 13.03 -5.94 -15.92
C PHE A 461 12.66 -5.56 -17.36
N LYS A 462 12.43 -6.54 -18.24
CA LYS A 462 11.99 -6.31 -19.62
C LYS A 462 10.61 -5.69 -19.71
N SER A 463 9.72 -6.05 -18.79
CA SER A 463 8.29 -5.81 -18.91
C SER A 463 7.79 -4.58 -18.16
N THR A 464 8.66 -3.94 -17.39
CA THR A 464 8.29 -2.84 -16.47
C THR A 464 9.23 -1.64 -16.61
N LYS A 465 8.93 -0.56 -15.89
CA LYS A 465 9.80 0.64 -15.83
C LYS A 465 11.02 0.48 -14.90
N VAL A 466 11.34 -0.71 -14.39
CA VAL A 466 12.55 -0.92 -13.58
C VAL A 466 13.77 -0.44 -14.39
N PRO A 467 14.53 0.56 -13.88
CA PRO A 467 15.57 1.22 -14.69
C PRO A 467 16.94 0.53 -14.62
N VAL A 468 17.17 -0.18 -13.50
CA VAL A 468 18.48 -0.76 -13.17
C VAL A 468 18.31 -2.14 -12.54
N LEU A 469 19.18 -3.07 -12.90
CA LEU A 469 19.25 -4.43 -12.38
C LEU A 469 20.66 -4.71 -11.87
N PHE A 470 20.78 -5.36 -10.71
CA PHE A 470 22.05 -5.80 -10.14
C PHE A 470 22.05 -7.30 -9.88
N HIS A 471 23.06 -8.00 -10.37
CA HIS A 471 23.31 -9.41 -10.01
C HIS A 471 24.75 -9.59 -9.52
N ASP A 472 24.87 -9.98 -8.26
CA ASP A 472 26.17 -10.28 -7.66
C ASP A 472 26.70 -11.64 -8.13
N SER A 473 28.01 -11.79 -8.14
CA SER A 473 28.70 -13.04 -8.49
C SER A 473 28.24 -14.23 -7.65
N LEU A 474 27.74 -14.02 -6.44
CA LEU A 474 27.16 -15.07 -5.60
C LEU A 474 26.02 -15.81 -6.29
N ILE A 475 25.15 -15.09 -7.00
CA ILE A 475 24.03 -15.70 -7.72
C ILE A 475 24.56 -16.50 -8.91
N LEU A 476 25.43 -15.89 -9.71
CA LEU A 476 25.94 -16.45 -10.94
C LEU A 476 26.82 -17.70 -10.70
N LYS A 477 27.60 -17.73 -9.61
CA LYS A 477 28.47 -18.88 -9.26
C LYS A 477 27.70 -20.18 -8.98
N ASN A 478 26.43 -20.10 -8.67
CA ASN A 478 25.60 -21.27 -8.37
C ASN A 478 24.93 -21.86 -9.63
N ILE A 479 25.01 -21.17 -10.78
CA ILE A 479 24.39 -21.58 -12.04
C ILE A 479 25.42 -22.35 -12.87
N GLU A 480 24.98 -23.34 -13.64
CA GLU A 480 25.87 -24.12 -14.53
C GLU A 480 26.48 -23.23 -15.63
N ASP A 481 27.73 -23.45 -15.99
CA ASP A 481 28.50 -22.61 -16.92
C ASP A 481 27.80 -22.41 -18.26
N ARG A 482 27.21 -23.48 -18.82
CA ARG A 482 26.47 -23.40 -20.09
C ARG A 482 25.26 -22.46 -20.02
N ALA A 483 24.53 -22.47 -18.89
CA ALA A 483 23.41 -21.57 -18.68
C ALA A 483 23.88 -20.13 -18.50
N ILE A 484 25.00 -19.92 -17.79
CA ILE A 484 25.63 -18.60 -17.65
C ILE A 484 26.00 -18.02 -19.01
N GLU A 485 26.58 -18.81 -19.91
CA GLU A 485 26.94 -18.33 -21.25
C GLU A 485 25.74 -17.77 -22.01
N THR A 486 24.59 -18.44 -21.92
CA THR A 486 23.36 -17.97 -22.56
C THR A 486 22.75 -16.77 -21.81
N ILE A 487 22.77 -16.77 -20.49
CA ILE A 487 22.33 -15.62 -19.67
C ILE A 487 23.15 -14.36 -20.00
N MET A 488 24.46 -14.51 -20.21
CA MET A 488 25.32 -13.38 -20.62
C MET A 488 24.89 -12.77 -21.95
N LYS A 489 24.50 -13.60 -22.93
CA LYS A 489 23.91 -13.13 -24.19
C LYS A 489 22.56 -12.43 -23.97
N LEU A 490 21.71 -12.96 -23.07
CA LEU A 490 20.45 -12.32 -22.73
C LEU A 490 20.67 -10.93 -22.10
N TYR A 491 21.63 -10.76 -21.19
CA TYR A 491 21.96 -9.44 -20.65
C TYR A 491 22.30 -8.41 -21.72
N GLU A 492 23.01 -8.79 -22.78
CA GLU A 492 23.36 -7.89 -23.87
C GLU A 492 22.17 -7.45 -24.73
N THR A 493 21.03 -8.15 -24.65
CA THR A 493 19.83 -7.73 -25.40
C THR A 493 19.16 -6.49 -24.80
N PHE A 494 19.52 -6.10 -23.57
CA PHE A 494 18.95 -4.94 -22.87
C PHE A 494 19.78 -3.69 -23.15
N ASN A 495 19.45 -2.97 -24.23
CA ASN A 495 20.18 -1.79 -24.67
C ASN A 495 19.55 -0.45 -24.24
N ASP A 496 18.38 -0.47 -23.60
CA ASP A 496 17.61 0.70 -23.18
C ASP A 496 17.72 1.02 -21.68
N LYS A 497 18.27 0.09 -20.89
CA LYS A 497 18.39 0.17 -19.43
C LYS A 497 19.82 -0.14 -19.00
N GLN A 498 20.10 -0.19 -17.69
CA GLN A 498 21.41 -0.53 -17.17
C GLN A 498 21.36 -1.81 -16.33
N ILE A 499 22.28 -2.73 -16.61
CA ILE A 499 22.49 -3.95 -15.84
C ILE A 499 23.90 -3.91 -15.27
N PHE A 500 24.05 -4.11 -13.98
CA PHE A 500 25.34 -4.19 -13.29
C PHE A 500 25.51 -5.60 -12.74
N ILE A 501 26.56 -6.28 -13.18
CA ILE A 501 26.88 -7.62 -12.67
C ILE A 501 28.30 -7.67 -12.10
N ALA A 502 28.47 -8.47 -11.04
CA ALA A 502 29.80 -8.91 -10.63
C ALA A 502 30.07 -10.28 -11.25
N PHE A 503 31.21 -10.44 -11.92
CA PHE A 503 31.54 -11.67 -12.65
C PHE A 503 32.97 -12.14 -12.31
N ASP A 504 33.18 -13.45 -12.23
CA ASP A 504 34.46 -14.07 -11.90
C ASP A 504 34.86 -15.12 -12.93
N LYS A 505 36.13 -15.52 -12.93
CA LYS A 505 36.64 -16.67 -13.67
C LYS A 505 36.28 -16.65 -15.16
N LYS A 506 36.47 -15.49 -15.83
CA LYS A 506 36.12 -15.34 -17.25
C LYS A 506 36.72 -16.41 -18.14
N THR A 507 37.92 -16.90 -17.81
CA THR A 507 38.67 -17.91 -18.59
C THR A 507 38.02 -19.30 -18.54
N SER A 508 37.07 -19.56 -17.62
CA SER A 508 36.33 -20.83 -17.54
C SER A 508 35.24 -20.94 -18.61
N TYR A 509 34.91 -19.86 -19.31
CA TYR A 509 33.81 -19.80 -20.27
C TYR A 509 34.31 -19.76 -21.72
N SER A 510 33.39 -19.95 -22.66
CA SER A 510 33.69 -19.88 -24.12
C SER A 510 34.26 -18.51 -24.53
N ASN A 511 35.01 -18.48 -25.64
CA ASN A 511 35.57 -17.26 -26.17
C ASN A 511 34.50 -16.19 -26.43
N GLU A 512 33.31 -16.60 -26.84
CA GLU A 512 32.19 -15.68 -27.06
C GLU A 512 31.79 -14.97 -25.74
N THR A 513 31.61 -15.74 -24.65
CA THR A 513 31.29 -15.18 -23.32
C THR A 513 32.42 -14.31 -22.78
N GLN A 514 33.69 -14.73 -22.98
CA GLN A 514 34.85 -13.90 -22.62
C GLN A 514 34.80 -12.55 -23.33
N ASN A 515 34.51 -12.54 -24.64
CA ASN A 515 34.37 -11.31 -25.40
C ASN A 515 33.22 -10.43 -24.91
N ILE A 516 32.06 -11.02 -24.50
CA ILE A 516 30.96 -10.30 -23.89
C ILE A 516 31.44 -9.61 -22.61
N VAL A 517 32.11 -10.35 -21.73
CA VAL A 517 32.64 -9.84 -20.46
C VAL A 517 33.64 -8.70 -20.70
N ILE A 518 34.61 -8.89 -21.60
CA ILE A 518 35.68 -7.92 -21.87
C ILE A 518 35.10 -6.60 -22.43
N ARG A 519 34.24 -6.66 -23.45
CA ARG A 519 33.64 -5.45 -24.05
C ARG A 519 32.70 -4.69 -23.16
N ASN A 520 32.15 -5.37 -22.10
CA ASN A 520 31.23 -4.79 -21.14
C ASN A 520 31.89 -4.50 -19.79
N LYS A 521 33.18 -4.76 -19.65
CA LYS A 521 33.95 -4.50 -18.43
C LYS A 521 34.02 -2.99 -18.14
N VAL A 522 33.62 -2.60 -16.94
CA VAL A 522 33.69 -1.23 -16.42
C VAL A 522 34.70 -1.09 -15.28
N LEU A 523 34.96 -2.17 -14.56
CA LEU A 523 35.94 -2.25 -13.48
C LEU A 523 36.56 -3.65 -13.48
N GLU A 524 37.87 -3.75 -13.28
CA GLU A 524 38.58 -5.01 -13.08
C GLU A 524 39.26 -5.01 -11.70
N LEU A 525 38.98 -6.02 -10.91
CA LEU A 525 39.48 -6.19 -9.56
C LEU A 525 40.27 -7.47 -9.45
N ALA A 526 41.38 -7.41 -8.77
CA ALA A 526 42.23 -8.55 -8.48
C ALA A 526 42.85 -8.42 -7.09
N THR A 527 43.60 -9.42 -6.68
CA THR A 527 44.42 -9.38 -5.46
C THR A 527 45.70 -8.57 -5.67
N ASN A 528 46.46 -8.33 -4.58
CA ASN A 528 47.79 -7.70 -4.59
C ASN A 528 47.80 -6.23 -5.04
N GLY A 529 46.90 -5.42 -4.48
CA GLY A 529 46.87 -3.97 -4.71
C GLY A 529 45.92 -3.53 -5.82
N TYR A 530 45.16 -4.47 -6.41
CA TYR A 530 44.13 -4.20 -7.41
C TYR A 530 42.70 -4.43 -6.86
N GLU A 531 42.55 -4.55 -5.52
CA GLU A 531 41.27 -4.53 -4.84
C GLU A 531 40.60 -3.16 -4.99
N LEU A 532 39.29 -3.08 -4.74
CA LEU A 532 38.53 -1.82 -4.85
C LEU A 532 39.17 -0.66 -4.07
N PHE A 533 39.68 -0.94 -2.86
CA PHE A 533 40.37 0.03 -2.00
C PHE A 533 41.90 -0.14 -2.00
N GLY A 534 42.45 -0.96 -2.90
CA GLY A 534 43.89 -1.18 -3.04
C GLY A 534 44.50 -2.16 -2.02
N GLU A 535 43.70 -2.73 -1.12
CA GLU A 535 44.16 -3.73 -0.15
C GLU A 535 43.04 -4.70 0.22
N GLN A 536 43.43 -5.88 0.70
CA GLN A 536 42.54 -6.90 1.23
C GLN A 536 42.65 -6.91 2.76
N TRP A 537 41.62 -6.53 3.47
CA TRP A 537 41.62 -6.35 4.93
C TRP A 537 41.75 -7.65 5.71
N SER A 538 41.35 -8.79 5.13
CA SER A 538 41.48 -10.11 5.75
C SER A 538 42.88 -10.70 5.71
N ARG A 539 43.86 -10.06 5.06
CA ARG A 539 45.26 -10.52 5.03
C ARG A 539 45.96 -10.17 6.32
N ILE A 540 46.60 -11.19 6.91
CA ILE A 540 47.57 -10.96 7.99
C ILE A 540 48.75 -10.21 7.36
N LYS A 541 48.98 -8.96 7.76
CA LYS A 541 50.18 -8.22 7.39
C LYS A 541 51.38 -9.02 7.96
N LYS A 542 52.19 -9.64 7.10
CA LYS A 542 53.51 -10.14 7.54
C LYS A 542 54.33 -8.91 7.88
N GLU A 543 54.67 -8.79 9.19
CA GLU A 543 55.67 -7.82 9.65
C GLU A 543 57.02 -8.03 8.97
#